data_b8dd38c7303c1fa048f6dfd7786225e0
#
_entry.id   b8dd38c7303c1fa048f6dfd7786225e0
#
_cell.length_a   1.000
_cell.length_b   1.000
_cell.length_c   1.000
_cell.angle_alpha   90.00
_cell.angle_beta   90.00
_cell.angle_gamma   90.00
#
_symmetry.space_group_name_H-M   'P 1'
#
loop_
_entity.id
_entity.type
_entity.pdbx_description
1 polymer ?
#
loop_
_entity_poly.entity_id
_entity_poly.type
_entity_poly.pdbx_seq_one_letter_code
_entity_poly.pdbx_strand_id
1 'polypeptide(L)'
;MQKKTIIVATDFSKEAENSLEYACEFANKINAKIVLFNSFNLPVSASNTLLSAASFQELIDHNRDLLQKKAQHFSATYGTEIRIETGFMDFSRALDNLFEKYNAVLLVMGMAAKSIEQDLFGNSTTAMIMKLKFPVLAVPNQSKFEGIKKILFAYDEVENSALFEKIKDLAVALDAEIAVFHVAKQREQLKGEITAADSTALIAEVWKDVPHYFKKVESDQVVKVIEEEVIDMKADLLIMVPQKYGFLESIIHRSKTRVMASNNKVPLLSIPIF
;
A
#
# COMPACT_ATOMS: atom_id res chain seq x y z
N MET A 1 13.79 -21.28 0.24
CA MET A 1 13.00 -20.36 1.08
C MET A 1 11.55 -20.41 0.62
N GLN A 2 10.59 -20.42 1.54
CA GLN A 2 9.18 -20.36 1.19
C GLN A 2 8.86 -19.00 0.59
N LYS A 3 8.13 -18.96 -0.55
CA LYS A 3 7.72 -17.68 -1.17
C LYS A 3 6.83 -16.90 -0.22
N LYS A 4 7.08 -15.59 -0.09
CA LYS A 4 6.18 -14.66 0.61
C LYS A 4 4.81 -14.65 -0.07
N THR A 5 3.75 -14.33 0.66
CA THR A 5 2.41 -14.18 0.09
C THR A 5 1.97 -12.72 0.18
N ILE A 6 1.49 -12.16 -0.91
CA ILE A 6 0.83 -10.85 -0.93
C ILE A 6 -0.64 -11.03 -1.31
N ILE A 7 -1.51 -10.22 -0.71
CA ILE A 7 -2.94 -10.17 -1.05
C ILE A 7 -3.14 -9.00 -2.00
N VAL A 8 -3.86 -9.22 -3.09
CA VAL A 8 -4.27 -8.16 -4.02
C VAL A 8 -5.77 -8.07 -4.00
N ALA A 9 -6.31 -6.93 -3.54
CA ALA A 9 -7.74 -6.70 -3.52
C ALA A 9 -8.23 -6.20 -4.88
N THR A 10 -9.36 -6.73 -5.36
CA THR A 10 -9.98 -6.32 -6.62
C THR A 10 -11.48 -6.16 -6.47
N ASP A 11 -12.02 -5.11 -7.08
CA ASP A 11 -13.44 -4.88 -7.35
C ASP A 11 -13.77 -5.00 -8.85
N PHE A 12 -12.82 -5.54 -9.62
CA PHE A 12 -12.86 -5.65 -11.09
C PHE A 12 -12.82 -4.33 -11.85
N SER A 13 -12.63 -3.20 -11.19
CA SER A 13 -12.42 -1.90 -11.84
C SER A 13 -11.11 -1.87 -12.63
N LYS A 14 -10.95 -0.87 -13.50
CA LYS A 14 -9.69 -0.64 -14.24
C LYS A 14 -8.54 -0.30 -13.30
N GLU A 15 -8.82 0.39 -12.22
CA GLU A 15 -7.88 0.75 -11.17
C GLU A 15 -7.37 -0.49 -10.43
N ALA A 16 -8.29 -1.41 -10.08
CA ALA A 16 -7.92 -2.68 -9.48
C ALA A 16 -7.14 -3.58 -10.46
N GLU A 17 -7.45 -3.52 -11.74
CA GLU A 17 -6.69 -4.24 -12.76
C GLU A 17 -5.26 -3.70 -12.91
N ASN A 18 -5.10 -2.37 -12.94
CA ASN A 18 -3.79 -1.72 -12.94
C ASN A 18 -2.97 -2.08 -11.71
N SER A 19 -3.60 -2.15 -10.53
CA SER A 19 -2.90 -2.55 -9.31
C SER A 19 -2.52 -4.03 -9.30
N LEU A 20 -3.29 -4.91 -9.93
CA LEU A 20 -2.95 -6.33 -10.10
C LEU A 20 -1.77 -6.51 -11.07
N GLU A 21 -1.74 -5.77 -12.18
CA GLU A 21 -0.61 -5.74 -13.10
C GLU A 21 0.67 -5.33 -12.36
N TYR A 22 0.63 -4.20 -11.66
CA TYR A 22 1.74 -3.74 -10.83
C TYR A 22 2.18 -4.80 -9.80
N ALA A 23 1.21 -5.41 -9.12
CA ALA A 23 1.46 -6.41 -8.10
C ALA A 23 2.10 -7.69 -8.64
N CYS A 24 1.79 -8.12 -9.87
CA CYS A 24 2.41 -9.28 -10.50
C CYS A 24 3.91 -9.06 -10.73
N GLU A 25 4.28 -7.91 -11.29
CA GLU A 25 5.68 -7.58 -11.52
C GLU A 25 6.45 -7.37 -10.21
N PHE A 26 5.84 -6.66 -9.27
CA PHE A 26 6.39 -6.48 -7.93
C PHE A 26 6.59 -7.81 -7.20
N ALA A 27 5.60 -8.72 -7.25
CA ALA A 27 5.67 -10.04 -6.63
C ALA A 27 6.82 -10.88 -7.20
N ASN A 28 7.02 -10.84 -8.51
CA ASN A 28 8.14 -11.52 -9.17
C ASN A 28 9.48 -10.97 -8.67
N LYS A 29 9.58 -9.64 -8.50
CA LYS A 29 10.81 -9.01 -8.05
C LYS A 29 11.19 -9.38 -6.61
N ILE A 30 10.20 -9.51 -5.72
CA ILE A 30 10.42 -9.87 -4.31
C ILE A 30 10.25 -11.36 -4.02
N ASN A 31 10.13 -12.21 -5.06
CA ASN A 31 9.88 -13.66 -4.97
C ASN A 31 8.66 -14.00 -4.11
N ALA A 32 7.53 -13.39 -4.42
CA ALA A 32 6.25 -13.61 -3.76
C ALA A 32 5.24 -14.30 -4.69
N LYS A 33 4.16 -14.84 -4.08
CA LYS A 33 2.95 -15.31 -4.75
C LYS A 33 1.77 -14.42 -4.36
N ILE A 34 0.73 -14.44 -5.18
CA ILE A 34 -0.45 -13.59 -5.02
C ILE A 34 -1.65 -14.41 -4.56
N VAL A 35 -2.42 -13.84 -3.63
CA VAL A 35 -3.82 -14.21 -3.36
C VAL A 35 -4.67 -13.06 -3.89
N LEU A 36 -5.34 -13.27 -5.02
CA LEU A 36 -6.28 -12.31 -5.60
C LEU A 36 -7.62 -12.43 -4.86
N PHE A 37 -8.01 -11.36 -4.19
CA PHE A 37 -9.15 -11.33 -3.30
C PHE A 37 -10.22 -10.35 -3.77
N ASN A 38 -11.46 -10.83 -3.82
CA ASN A 38 -12.64 -10.00 -4.00
C ASN A 38 -13.59 -10.16 -2.82
N SER A 39 -13.96 -9.03 -2.19
CA SER A 39 -15.03 -8.98 -1.20
C SER A 39 -16.31 -8.53 -1.87
N PHE A 40 -17.31 -9.37 -1.82
CA PHE A 40 -18.59 -9.16 -2.43
C PHE A 40 -19.63 -8.81 -1.38
N ASN A 41 -20.17 -7.60 -1.44
CA ASN A 41 -21.29 -7.19 -0.60
C ASN A 41 -22.58 -7.32 -1.41
N LEU A 42 -23.55 -8.02 -0.84
CA LEU A 42 -24.90 -8.01 -1.41
C LEU A 42 -25.46 -6.58 -1.34
N PRO A 43 -26.01 -6.04 -2.44
CA PRO A 43 -26.72 -4.78 -2.38
C PRO A 43 -27.83 -4.86 -1.33
N VAL A 44 -27.97 -3.81 -0.50
CA VAL A 44 -29.03 -3.74 0.54
C VAL A 44 -30.43 -3.90 -0.07
N SER A 45 -30.61 -3.49 -1.34
CA SER A 45 -31.83 -3.75 -2.13
C SER A 45 -32.07 -5.24 -2.40
N ALA A 46 -31.02 -6.05 -2.47
CA ALA A 46 -31.15 -7.51 -2.66
C ALA A 46 -31.46 -8.25 -1.36
N SER A 47 -31.11 -7.70 -0.20
CA SER A 47 -31.50 -8.25 1.10
C SER A 47 -32.98 -8.02 1.44
N ASN A 48 -33.64 -7.05 0.77
CA ASN A 48 -35.08 -6.77 0.89
C ASN A 48 -35.93 -7.50 -0.15
N THR A 49 -35.34 -8.02 -1.22
CA THR A 49 -35.96 -8.97 -2.14
C THR A 49 -35.60 -10.36 -1.68
N LEU A 50 -36.56 -11.25 -1.55
CA LEU A 50 -36.40 -12.69 -1.28
C LEU A 50 -35.58 -13.34 -2.42
N LEU A 51 -34.27 -13.07 -2.46
CA LEU A 51 -33.36 -13.81 -3.31
C LEU A 51 -33.43 -15.27 -2.88
N SER A 52 -33.74 -16.15 -3.80
CA SER A 52 -33.68 -17.57 -3.53
C SER A 52 -32.23 -17.97 -3.22
N ALA A 53 -32.03 -19.01 -2.41
CA ALA A 53 -30.71 -19.54 -2.15
C ALA A 53 -29.98 -19.91 -3.46
N ALA A 54 -30.70 -20.34 -4.50
CA ALA A 54 -30.17 -20.63 -5.82
C ALA A 54 -29.60 -19.36 -6.51
N SER A 55 -30.34 -18.26 -6.52
CA SER A 55 -29.88 -16.99 -7.12
C SER A 55 -28.67 -16.42 -6.38
N PHE A 56 -28.60 -16.64 -5.07
CA PHE A 56 -27.43 -16.26 -4.29
C PHE A 56 -26.21 -17.08 -4.67
N GLN A 57 -26.36 -18.39 -4.81
CA GLN A 57 -25.29 -19.27 -5.24
C GLN A 57 -24.79 -18.93 -6.65
N GLU A 58 -25.68 -18.64 -7.58
CA GLU A 58 -25.31 -18.19 -8.93
C GLU A 58 -24.45 -16.94 -8.94
N LEU A 59 -24.75 -15.95 -8.08
CA LEU A 59 -23.92 -14.74 -7.94
C LEU A 59 -22.52 -15.05 -7.41
N ILE A 60 -22.44 -15.96 -6.43
CA ILE A 60 -21.16 -16.43 -5.89
C ILE A 60 -20.31 -17.08 -6.98
N ASP A 61 -20.92 -18.03 -7.70
CA ASP A 61 -20.24 -18.81 -8.73
C ASP A 61 -19.79 -17.91 -9.88
N HIS A 62 -20.63 -16.98 -10.30
CA HIS A 62 -20.28 -15.99 -11.32
C HIS A 62 -19.08 -15.12 -10.91
N ASN A 63 -19.09 -14.61 -9.69
CA ASN A 63 -17.99 -13.80 -9.17
C ASN A 63 -16.68 -14.61 -9.10
N ARG A 64 -16.77 -15.85 -8.62
CA ARG A 64 -15.63 -16.77 -8.55
C ARG A 64 -15.05 -17.06 -9.95
N ASP A 65 -15.93 -17.28 -10.94
CA ASP A 65 -15.51 -17.52 -12.33
C ASP A 65 -14.79 -16.30 -12.93
N LEU A 66 -15.30 -15.09 -12.69
CA LEU A 66 -14.62 -13.85 -13.11
C LEU A 66 -13.24 -13.74 -12.48
N LEU A 67 -13.15 -14.01 -11.18
CA LEU A 67 -11.89 -13.94 -10.45
C LEU A 67 -10.90 -14.98 -10.96
N GLN A 68 -11.38 -16.21 -11.22
CA GLN A 68 -10.58 -17.32 -11.76
C GLN A 68 -10.04 -17.00 -13.16
N LYS A 69 -10.86 -16.46 -14.05
CA LYS A 69 -10.45 -16.05 -15.41
C LYS A 69 -9.37 -14.96 -15.33
N LYS A 70 -9.56 -13.97 -14.45
CA LYS A 70 -8.59 -12.90 -14.27
C LYS A 70 -7.26 -13.45 -13.70
N ALA A 71 -7.32 -14.30 -12.69
CA ALA A 71 -6.13 -14.93 -12.11
C ALA A 71 -5.36 -15.77 -13.14
N GLN A 72 -6.05 -16.55 -13.97
CA GLN A 72 -5.43 -17.35 -15.04
C GLN A 72 -4.76 -16.47 -16.10
N HIS A 73 -5.44 -15.41 -16.54
CA HIS A 73 -4.90 -14.48 -17.52
C HIS A 73 -3.61 -13.82 -16.99
N PHE A 74 -3.63 -13.26 -15.79
CA PHE A 74 -2.47 -12.56 -15.21
C PHE A 74 -1.34 -13.55 -14.87
N SER A 75 -1.67 -14.73 -14.36
CA SER A 75 -0.67 -15.78 -14.11
C SER A 75 0.06 -16.20 -15.39
N ALA A 76 -0.68 -16.36 -16.49
CA ALA A 76 -0.09 -16.71 -17.79
C ALA A 76 0.75 -15.57 -18.37
N THR A 77 0.30 -14.30 -18.22
CA THR A 77 0.98 -13.13 -18.77
C THR A 77 2.27 -12.81 -18.03
N TYR A 78 2.26 -12.87 -16.69
CA TYR A 78 3.38 -12.42 -15.85
C TYR A 78 4.20 -13.57 -15.24
N GLY A 79 3.79 -14.82 -15.40
CA GLY A 79 4.46 -15.98 -14.79
C GLY A 79 4.35 -16.01 -13.26
N THR A 80 3.41 -15.28 -12.68
CA THR A 80 3.22 -15.17 -11.23
C THR A 80 2.23 -16.21 -10.72
N GLU A 81 2.54 -16.89 -9.62
CA GLU A 81 1.58 -17.80 -8.96
C GLU A 81 0.45 -16.99 -8.34
N ILE A 82 -0.80 -17.19 -8.83
CA ILE A 82 -1.99 -16.50 -8.34
C ILE A 82 -3.02 -17.50 -7.88
N ARG A 83 -3.44 -17.40 -6.62
CA ARG A 83 -4.59 -18.09 -6.04
C ARG A 83 -5.75 -17.11 -5.89
N ILE A 84 -6.98 -17.61 -5.84
CA ILE A 84 -8.16 -16.77 -5.67
C ILE A 84 -8.81 -17.00 -4.32
N GLU A 85 -9.38 -15.93 -3.76
CA GLU A 85 -10.24 -15.95 -2.57
C GLU A 85 -11.43 -15.02 -2.77
N THR A 86 -12.59 -15.47 -2.34
CA THR A 86 -13.82 -14.66 -2.33
C THR A 86 -14.34 -14.57 -0.91
N GLY A 87 -14.87 -13.40 -0.52
CA GLY A 87 -15.42 -13.17 0.81
C GLY A 87 -16.79 -12.50 0.74
N PHE A 88 -17.67 -12.87 1.69
CA PHE A 88 -19.01 -12.28 1.87
C PHE A 88 -19.13 -11.55 3.22
N MET A 89 -18.01 -11.36 3.89
CA MET A 89 -17.94 -10.69 5.17
C MET A 89 -17.51 -9.23 5.01
N ASP A 90 -17.57 -8.49 6.10
CA ASP A 90 -16.87 -7.21 6.19
C ASP A 90 -15.42 -7.35 5.71
N PHE A 91 -15.01 -6.41 4.87
CA PHE A 91 -13.72 -6.47 4.19
C PHE A 91 -12.54 -6.56 5.18
N SER A 92 -12.58 -5.80 6.27
CA SER A 92 -11.50 -5.82 7.25
C SER A 92 -11.36 -7.18 7.93
N ARG A 93 -12.49 -7.78 8.32
CA ARG A 93 -12.51 -9.12 8.93
C ARG A 93 -12.08 -10.21 7.94
N ALA A 94 -12.48 -10.09 6.69
CA ALA A 94 -12.02 -11.01 5.65
C ALA A 94 -10.52 -10.93 5.44
N LEU A 95 -9.94 -9.72 5.46
CA LEU A 95 -8.50 -9.54 5.39
C LEU A 95 -7.77 -10.12 6.60
N ASP A 96 -8.25 -9.90 7.84
CA ASP A 96 -7.65 -10.51 9.03
C ASP A 96 -7.50 -12.03 8.84
N ASN A 97 -8.59 -12.70 8.43
CA ASN A 97 -8.59 -14.15 8.18
C ASN A 97 -7.61 -14.56 7.05
N LEU A 98 -7.53 -13.78 5.97
CA LEU A 98 -6.64 -14.09 4.86
C LEU A 98 -5.17 -13.88 5.21
N PHE A 99 -4.84 -12.82 5.96
CA PHE A 99 -3.48 -12.61 6.44
C PHE A 99 -3.01 -13.77 7.32
N GLU A 100 -3.85 -14.22 8.24
CA GLU A 100 -3.57 -15.39 9.07
C GLU A 100 -3.45 -16.68 8.24
N LYS A 101 -4.45 -16.99 7.39
CA LYS A 101 -4.51 -18.21 6.57
C LYS A 101 -3.29 -18.38 5.66
N TYR A 102 -2.83 -17.30 5.06
CA TYR A 102 -1.75 -17.32 4.08
C TYR A 102 -0.41 -16.85 4.60
N ASN A 103 -0.33 -16.45 5.89
CA ASN A 103 0.81 -15.74 6.46
C ASN A 103 1.26 -14.61 5.51
N ALA A 104 0.28 -13.80 5.08
CA ALA A 104 0.51 -12.74 4.11
C ALA A 104 1.31 -11.60 4.74
N VAL A 105 2.12 -10.93 3.92
CA VAL A 105 3.01 -9.86 4.39
C VAL A 105 2.60 -8.48 3.91
N LEU A 106 1.73 -8.39 2.91
CA LEU A 106 1.36 -7.14 2.24
C LEU A 106 -0.04 -7.24 1.62
N LEU A 107 -0.82 -6.16 1.73
CA LEU A 107 -2.02 -5.93 0.93
C LEU A 107 -1.68 -4.94 -0.19
N VAL A 108 -2.09 -5.24 -1.44
CA VAL A 108 -2.00 -4.32 -2.56
C VAL A 108 -3.41 -3.89 -2.98
N MET A 109 -3.60 -2.60 -3.16
CA MET A 109 -4.88 -2.00 -3.56
C MET A 109 -4.68 -0.90 -4.61
N GLY A 110 -5.61 -0.79 -5.55
CA GLY A 110 -5.67 0.35 -6.46
C GLY A 110 -6.17 1.62 -5.76
N MET A 111 -5.61 2.76 -6.16
CA MET A 111 -6.13 4.08 -5.78
C MET A 111 -6.97 4.64 -6.93
N ALA A 112 -8.28 4.78 -6.72
CA ALA A 112 -9.14 5.44 -7.69
C ALA A 112 -8.83 6.94 -7.80
N ALA A 113 -8.75 7.46 -9.02
CA ALA A 113 -8.85 8.89 -9.25
C ALA A 113 -10.28 9.31 -8.88
N LYS A 114 -10.47 10.35 -8.07
CA LYS A 114 -11.82 10.87 -7.76
C LYS A 114 -12.54 11.25 -9.07
N SER A 115 -13.60 10.55 -9.42
CA SER A 115 -14.66 11.14 -10.17
C SER A 115 -15.48 12.02 -9.19
N ILE A 116 -15.86 13.23 -9.63
CA ILE A 116 -16.56 14.24 -8.81
C ILE A 116 -17.92 13.72 -8.28
N GLU A 117 -18.41 12.59 -8.77
CA GLU A 117 -19.75 12.06 -8.51
C GLU A 117 -19.84 10.84 -7.58
N GLN A 118 -18.72 10.25 -7.14
CA GLN A 118 -18.78 9.05 -6.29
C GLN A 118 -17.84 9.12 -5.10
N ASP A 119 -18.36 9.68 -4.00
CA ASP A 119 -17.74 9.73 -2.67
C ASP A 119 -17.45 8.34 -2.01
N LEU A 120 -17.74 7.24 -2.70
CA LEU A 120 -17.80 5.91 -2.07
C LEU A 120 -16.46 5.17 -1.98
N PHE A 121 -15.49 5.40 -2.86
CA PHE A 121 -14.22 4.63 -2.85
C PHE A 121 -12.97 5.41 -2.43
N GLY A 122 -12.97 6.73 -2.58
CA GLY A 122 -11.82 7.56 -2.19
C GLY A 122 -11.57 7.60 -0.68
N ASN A 123 -12.62 7.59 0.12
CA ASN A 123 -12.56 7.56 1.58
C ASN A 123 -12.29 6.15 2.10
N SER A 124 -12.68 5.09 1.37
CA SER A 124 -12.52 3.70 1.81
C SER A 124 -11.07 3.25 1.81
N THR A 125 -10.30 3.49 0.75
CA THR A 125 -8.88 3.08 0.68
C THR A 125 -8.06 3.83 1.74
N THR A 126 -8.28 5.13 1.89
CA THR A 126 -7.62 5.94 2.91
C THR A 126 -7.99 5.51 4.32
N ALA A 127 -9.30 5.36 4.59
CA ALA A 127 -9.79 4.91 5.89
C ALA A 127 -9.32 3.49 6.23
N MET A 128 -9.17 2.63 5.21
CA MET A 128 -8.60 1.30 5.38
C MET A 128 -7.12 1.32 5.69
N ILE A 129 -6.30 2.07 4.95
CA ILE A 129 -4.87 2.22 5.23
C ILE A 129 -4.65 2.64 6.69
N MET A 130 -5.52 3.51 7.23
CA MET A 130 -5.44 3.98 8.61
C MET A 130 -5.91 2.98 9.66
N LYS A 131 -6.79 2.05 9.30
CA LYS A 131 -7.40 1.09 10.22
C LYS A 131 -6.75 -0.29 10.18
N LEU A 132 -6.10 -0.63 9.08
CA LEU A 132 -5.52 -1.95 8.89
C LEU A 132 -4.27 -2.15 9.74
N LYS A 133 -4.16 -3.35 10.28
CA LYS A 133 -3.01 -3.84 11.05
C LYS A 133 -1.89 -4.39 10.17
N PHE A 134 -2.01 -4.24 8.85
CA PHE A 134 -1.10 -4.84 7.87
C PHE A 134 -0.45 -3.77 7.00
N PRO A 135 0.75 -4.03 6.46
CA PRO A 135 1.31 -3.18 5.42
C PRO A 135 0.39 -3.11 4.19
N VAL A 136 0.20 -1.91 3.66
CA VAL A 136 -0.64 -1.66 2.47
C VAL A 136 0.15 -0.90 1.42
N LEU A 137 0.24 -1.47 0.21
CA LEU A 137 0.76 -0.81 -0.98
C LEU A 137 -0.43 -0.27 -1.78
N ALA A 138 -0.58 1.03 -1.76
CA ALA A 138 -1.58 1.76 -2.55
C ALA A 138 -0.96 2.15 -3.89
N VAL A 139 -1.51 1.59 -4.98
CA VAL A 139 -1.01 1.80 -6.34
C VAL A 139 -1.86 2.85 -7.04
N PRO A 140 -1.31 4.02 -7.42
CA PRO A 140 -2.03 5.04 -8.15
C PRO A 140 -2.52 4.55 -9.50
N ASN A 141 -3.64 5.12 -9.99
CA ASN A 141 -4.14 4.83 -11.31
C ASN A 141 -3.08 5.15 -12.39
N GLN A 142 -2.92 4.27 -13.38
CA GLN A 142 -1.91 4.35 -14.44
C GLN A 142 -0.44 4.24 -13.97
N SER A 143 -0.18 3.92 -12.71
CA SER A 143 1.17 3.59 -12.25
C SER A 143 1.60 2.24 -12.85
N LYS A 144 2.76 2.21 -13.50
CA LYS A 144 3.36 0.98 -14.02
C LYS A 144 4.57 0.61 -13.18
N PHE A 145 4.86 -0.66 -13.06
CA PHE A 145 6.06 -1.13 -12.37
C PHE A 145 7.24 -1.10 -13.35
N GLU A 146 8.10 -0.11 -13.20
CA GLU A 146 9.33 0.01 -13.99
C GLU A 146 10.59 -0.36 -13.17
N GLY A 147 10.37 -1.05 -12.04
CA GLY A 147 11.36 -1.27 -11.00
C GLY A 147 11.26 -0.22 -9.90
N ILE A 148 11.82 -0.54 -8.73
CA ILE A 148 11.95 0.40 -7.62
C ILE A 148 13.43 0.48 -7.29
N LYS A 149 14.05 1.63 -7.55
CA LYS A 149 15.46 1.92 -7.27
C LYS A 149 15.64 2.98 -6.22
N LYS A 150 14.65 3.84 -6.04
CA LYS A 150 14.69 4.97 -5.11
C LYS A 150 13.48 4.94 -4.18
N ILE A 151 13.73 4.68 -2.92
CA ILE A 151 12.72 4.65 -1.86
C ILE A 151 12.84 5.93 -1.06
N LEU A 152 11.76 6.71 -0.97
CA LEU A 152 11.64 7.78 0.00
C LEU A 152 10.95 7.24 1.24
N PHE A 153 11.66 7.16 2.35
CA PHE A 153 11.09 6.81 3.64
C PHE A 153 10.82 8.09 4.44
N ALA A 154 9.56 8.53 4.43
CA ALA A 154 9.13 9.66 5.24
C ALA A 154 8.96 9.22 6.69
N TYR A 155 9.86 9.67 7.52
CA TYR A 155 10.11 9.19 8.87
C TYR A 155 9.76 10.26 9.90
N ASP A 156 9.09 9.85 10.98
CA ASP A 156 8.74 10.71 12.11
C ASP A 156 9.11 9.98 13.41
N GLU A 157 10.39 10.11 13.81
CA GLU A 157 11.00 9.71 15.09
C GLU A 157 10.43 8.43 15.74
N VAL A 158 10.41 7.33 15.00
CA VAL A 158 9.91 6.06 15.49
C VAL A 158 11.05 5.10 15.78
N GLU A 159 11.23 4.71 17.03
CA GLU A 159 12.17 3.66 17.43
C GLU A 159 11.51 2.28 17.24
N ASN A 160 11.67 1.68 16.07
CA ASN A 160 11.17 0.33 15.81
C ASN A 160 12.14 -0.44 14.90
N SER A 161 13.04 -1.20 15.51
CA SER A 161 14.03 -2.01 14.79
C SER A 161 13.37 -3.02 13.84
N ALA A 162 12.23 -3.61 14.21
CA ALA A 162 11.52 -4.57 13.37
C ALA A 162 10.95 -3.92 12.10
N LEU A 163 10.54 -2.64 12.17
CA LEU A 163 10.17 -1.86 11.00
C LEU A 163 11.36 -1.64 10.08
N PHE A 164 12.49 -1.23 10.64
CA PHE A 164 13.70 -0.94 9.87
C PHE A 164 14.25 -2.19 9.18
N GLU A 165 14.21 -3.35 9.83
CA GLU A 165 14.56 -4.63 9.19
C GLU A 165 13.60 -4.99 8.03
N LYS A 166 12.30 -4.78 8.17
CA LYS A 166 11.35 -5.01 7.07
C LYS A 166 11.62 -4.10 5.87
N ILE A 167 11.95 -2.82 6.10
CA ILE A 167 12.28 -1.88 5.04
C ILE A 167 13.62 -2.27 4.38
N LYS A 168 14.61 -2.67 5.18
CA LYS A 168 15.88 -3.20 4.69
C LYS A 168 15.69 -4.41 3.78
N ASP A 169 14.95 -5.42 4.25
CA ASP A 169 14.65 -6.62 3.47
C ASP A 169 13.98 -6.30 2.12
N LEU A 170 13.10 -5.30 2.12
CA LEU A 170 12.46 -4.83 0.90
C LEU A 170 13.46 -4.13 -0.02
N ALA A 171 14.26 -3.22 0.48
CA ALA A 171 15.27 -2.51 -0.30
C ALA A 171 16.30 -3.45 -0.91
N VAL A 172 16.78 -4.45 -0.13
CA VAL A 172 17.70 -5.51 -0.63
C VAL A 172 17.03 -6.32 -1.75
N ALA A 173 15.77 -6.75 -1.57
CA ALA A 173 15.05 -7.52 -2.59
C ALA A 173 14.84 -6.74 -3.90
N LEU A 174 14.69 -5.41 -3.81
CA LEU A 174 14.49 -4.51 -4.94
C LEU A 174 15.80 -3.99 -5.54
N ASP A 175 16.93 -4.14 -4.84
CA ASP A 175 18.20 -3.49 -5.15
C ASP A 175 18.02 -1.97 -5.24
N ALA A 176 17.48 -1.38 -4.16
CA ALA A 176 17.07 0.02 -4.06
C ALA A 176 17.87 0.78 -3.00
N GLU A 177 18.11 2.08 -3.25
CA GLU A 177 18.60 3.03 -2.26
C GLU A 177 17.45 3.64 -1.44
N ILE A 178 17.71 4.05 -0.19
CA ILE A 178 16.73 4.64 0.70
C ILE A 178 17.14 6.07 1.08
N ALA A 179 16.26 7.04 0.80
CA ALA A 179 16.34 8.36 1.40
C ALA A 179 15.47 8.38 2.67
N VAL A 180 16.10 8.55 3.82
CA VAL A 180 15.40 8.78 5.09
C VAL A 180 15.10 10.26 5.20
N PHE A 181 13.82 10.60 5.11
CA PHE A 181 13.37 11.98 5.04
C PHE A 181 12.58 12.35 6.29
N HIS A 182 13.11 13.29 7.06
CA HIS A 182 12.48 13.81 8.26
C HIS A 182 12.09 15.27 8.08
N VAL A 183 10.83 15.60 8.40
CA VAL A 183 10.32 16.98 8.38
C VAL A 183 10.06 17.45 9.81
N ALA A 184 10.96 18.27 10.34
CA ALA A 184 10.81 18.87 11.65
C ALA A 184 9.86 20.08 11.60
N LYS A 185 8.92 20.16 12.55
CA LYS A 185 8.08 21.36 12.73
C LYS A 185 8.81 22.41 13.54
N GLN A 186 8.65 23.69 13.19
CA GLN A 186 9.32 24.80 13.88
C GLN A 186 9.05 24.84 15.40
N ARG A 187 7.93 24.28 15.88
CA ARG A 187 7.54 24.26 17.31
C ARG A 187 8.16 23.12 18.12
N GLU A 188 8.75 22.13 17.48
CA GLU A 188 9.29 20.92 18.16
C GLU A 188 10.72 21.15 18.69
N GLN A 189 11.42 22.20 18.26
CA GLN A 189 12.76 22.56 18.76
C GLN A 189 12.80 22.82 20.28
N LEU A 190 11.67 23.03 20.94
CA LEU A 190 11.58 23.28 22.39
C LEU A 190 11.47 21.99 23.24
N LYS A 191 11.36 20.81 22.62
CA LYS A 191 11.11 19.54 23.32
C LYS A 191 12.20 18.46 23.18
N GLY A 192 13.43 18.84 22.99
CA GLY A 192 14.56 17.92 23.19
C GLY A 192 15.07 17.23 21.93
N GLU A 193 16.29 17.58 21.56
CA GLU A 193 17.09 16.99 20.47
C GLU A 193 17.52 15.53 20.69
N ILE A 194 17.08 14.87 21.77
CA ILE A 194 17.62 13.57 22.21
C ILE A 194 17.07 12.38 21.41
N THR A 195 15.83 12.45 20.93
CA THR A 195 15.18 11.30 20.28
C THR A 195 15.55 11.12 18.80
N ALA A 196 15.78 12.19 18.06
CA ALA A 196 16.15 12.12 16.63
C ALA A 196 17.55 11.50 16.39
N ALA A 197 18.49 11.72 17.29
CA ALA A 197 19.85 11.19 17.19
C ALA A 197 19.87 9.67 17.37
N ASP A 198 19.08 9.15 18.32
CA ASP A 198 19.05 7.72 18.65
C ASP A 198 18.44 6.90 17.51
N SER A 199 17.36 7.39 16.93
CA SER A 199 16.71 6.71 15.78
C SER A 199 17.56 6.71 14.52
N THR A 200 18.29 7.79 14.25
CA THR A 200 19.22 7.87 13.11
C THR A 200 20.37 6.89 13.27
N ALA A 201 20.93 6.76 14.48
CA ALA A 201 21.98 5.80 14.78
C ALA A 201 21.49 4.35 14.61
N LEU A 202 20.30 4.04 15.11
CA LEU A 202 19.68 2.72 14.96
C LEU A 202 19.43 2.37 13.48
N ILE A 203 18.91 3.30 12.69
CA ILE A 203 18.72 3.10 11.23
C ILE A 203 20.08 2.84 10.56
N ALA A 204 21.08 3.64 10.84
CA ALA A 204 22.42 3.48 10.25
C ALA A 204 23.05 2.12 10.59
N GLU A 205 22.84 1.62 11.82
CA GLU A 205 23.30 0.30 12.23
C GLU A 205 22.57 -0.82 11.48
N VAL A 206 21.23 -0.77 11.45
CA VAL A 206 20.40 -1.78 10.79
C VAL A 206 20.65 -1.80 9.29
N TRP A 207 20.83 -0.65 8.64
CA TRP A 207 20.97 -0.53 7.18
C TRP A 207 22.41 -0.39 6.68
N LYS A 208 23.40 -0.75 7.47
CA LYS A 208 24.84 -0.63 7.13
C LYS A 208 25.20 -1.22 5.74
N ASP A 209 24.45 -2.25 5.29
CA ASP A 209 24.69 -2.96 4.03
C ASP A 209 23.71 -2.50 2.90
N VAL A 210 22.89 -1.46 3.14
CA VAL A 210 21.94 -0.90 2.18
C VAL A 210 22.33 0.54 1.87
N PRO A 211 22.43 0.95 0.61
CA PRO A 211 22.67 2.35 0.28
C PRO A 211 21.55 3.23 0.85
N HIS A 212 21.90 4.16 1.74
CA HIS A 212 20.95 5.07 2.34
C HIS A 212 21.60 6.41 2.68
N TYR A 213 20.77 7.46 2.77
CA TYR A 213 21.17 8.77 3.26
C TYR A 213 20.04 9.44 4.03
N PHE A 214 20.41 10.41 4.87
CA PHE A 214 19.47 11.15 5.70
C PHE A 214 19.31 12.57 5.16
N LYS A 215 18.06 13.05 5.11
CA LYS A 215 17.74 14.42 4.77
C LYS A 215 16.72 14.98 5.76
N LYS A 216 17.06 16.07 6.44
CA LYS A 216 16.18 16.76 7.37
C LYS A 216 15.80 18.13 6.79
N VAL A 217 14.51 18.44 6.83
CA VAL A 217 13.96 19.73 6.39
C VAL A 217 13.04 20.28 7.46
N GLU A 218 13.09 21.60 7.68
CA GLU A 218 12.20 22.30 8.60
C GLU A 218 11.01 22.89 7.86
N SER A 219 9.79 22.48 8.22
CA SER A 219 8.57 23.01 7.60
C SER A 219 7.32 22.69 8.41
N ASP A 220 6.41 23.66 8.51
CA ASP A 220 5.05 23.44 8.99
C ASP A 220 4.13 22.82 7.90
N GLN A 221 4.59 22.77 6.63
CA GLN A 221 3.87 22.19 5.49
C GLN A 221 4.39 20.80 5.14
N VAL A 222 4.39 19.90 6.11
CA VAL A 222 5.02 18.56 6.02
C VAL A 222 4.64 17.80 4.76
N VAL A 223 3.33 17.74 4.42
CA VAL A 223 2.83 17.04 3.23
C VAL A 223 3.42 17.59 1.94
N LYS A 224 3.45 18.94 1.83
CA LYS A 224 3.96 19.59 0.62
C LYS A 224 5.44 19.32 0.41
N VAL A 225 6.22 19.34 1.48
CA VAL A 225 7.67 19.13 1.42
C VAL A 225 7.98 17.66 1.07
N ILE A 226 7.20 16.70 1.56
CA ILE A 226 7.34 15.30 1.16
C ILE A 226 6.98 15.11 -0.33
N GLU A 227 5.90 15.74 -0.81
CA GLU A 227 5.52 15.68 -2.23
C GLU A 227 6.60 16.29 -3.13
N GLU A 228 7.19 17.41 -2.73
CA GLU A 228 8.31 18.05 -3.43
C GLU A 228 9.52 17.11 -3.45
N GLU A 229 9.87 16.50 -2.33
CA GLU A 229 10.99 15.55 -2.27
C GLU A 229 10.79 14.30 -3.12
N VAL A 230 9.56 13.74 -3.15
CA VAL A 230 9.20 12.62 -4.04
C VAL A 230 9.52 12.95 -5.50
N ILE A 231 9.24 14.18 -5.92
CA ILE A 231 9.49 14.66 -7.29
C ILE A 231 10.99 14.91 -7.52
N ASP A 232 11.64 15.62 -6.61
CA ASP A 232 13.03 16.06 -6.75
C ASP A 232 14.00 14.87 -6.82
N MET A 233 13.82 13.86 -5.96
CA MET A 233 14.65 12.67 -5.98
C MET A 233 14.18 11.64 -7.04
N LYS A 234 13.02 11.86 -7.66
CA LYS A 234 12.36 10.89 -8.55
C LYS A 234 12.15 9.55 -7.85
N ALA A 235 11.48 9.59 -6.69
CA ALA A 235 11.20 8.39 -5.92
C ALA A 235 10.30 7.43 -6.70
N ASP A 236 10.62 6.14 -6.64
CA ASP A 236 9.81 5.06 -7.24
C ASP A 236 8.80 4.50 -6.22
N LEU A 237 9.06 4.69 -4.92
CA LEU A 237 8.21 4.25 -3.82
C LEU A 237 8.32 5.24 -2.66
N LEU A 238 7.17 5.67 -2.13
CA LEU A 238 7.07 6.38 -0.87
C LEU A 238 6.69 5.40 0.23
N ILE A 239 7.50 5.31 1.29
CA ILE A 239 7.18 4.54 2.50
C ILE A 239 6.81 5.51 3.62
N MET A 240 5.73 5.21 4.33
CA MET A 240 5.26 5.97 5.48
C MET A 240 4.75 5.07 6.59
N VAL A 241 4.85 5.58 7.81
CA VAL A 241 4.25 4.97 9.00
C VAL A 241 2.97 5.73 9.34
N PRO A 242 1.80 5.07 9.37
CA PRO A 242 0.57 5.74 9.77
C PRO A 242 0.64 6.07 11.26
N GLN A 243 0.66 7.35 11.59
CA GLN A 243 0.52 7.83 12.96
C GLN A 243 -0.94 8.18 13.28
N LYS A 244 -1.29 8.19 14.57
CA LYS A 244 -2.67 8.41 15.08
C LYS A 244 -3.31 9.75 14.68
N TYR A 245 -2.59 10.65 14.03
CA TYR A 245 -3.06 12.01 13.74
C TYR A 245 -3.01 12.33 12.24
N GLY A 246 -4.09 12.07 11.52
CA GLY A 246 -4.54 12.76 10.28
C GLY A 246 -3.55 13.06 9.13
N PHE A 247 -2.25 12.85 9.34
CA PHE A 247 -1.16 13.21 8.43
C PHE A 247 -1.18 12.37 7.14
N LEU A 248 -1.31 11.05 7.29
CA LEU A 248 -1.42 10.15 6.15
C LEU A 248 -2.70 10.44 5.34
N GLU A 249 -3.79 10.77 6.04
CA GLU A 249 -5.05 11.19 5.42
C GLU A 249 -4.86 12.47 4.59
N SER A 250 -4.10 13.45 5.09
CA SER A 250 -3.78 14.68 4.36
C SER A 250 -2.95 14.41 3.11
N ILE A 251 -1.97 13.50 3.15
CA ILE A 251 -1.16 13.14 1.98
C ILE A 251 -2.03 12.44 0.94
N ILE A 252 -2.82 11.45 1.35
CA ILE A 252 -3.67 10.72 0.43
C ILE A 252 -4.75 11.63 -0.19
N HIS A 253 -5.33 12.56 0.59
CA HIS A 253 -6.34 13.50 0.08
C HIS A 253 -5.75 14.64 -0.75
N ARG A 254 -4.63 15.24 -0.35
CA ARG A 254 -3.99 16.35 -1.10
C ARG A 254 -3.22 15.85 -2.31
N SER A 255 -2.54 14.72 -2.20
CA SER A 255 -1.85 14.06 -3.31
C SER A 255 -2.81 13.80 -4.48
N LYS A 256 -4.09 13.50 -4.21
CA LYS A 256 -5.11 13.35 -5.28
C LYS A 256 -5.27 14.61 -6.13
N THR A 257 -5.20 15.80 -5.56
CA THR A 257 -5.40 17.06 -6.31
C THR A 257 -4.12 17.50 -7.02
N ARG A 258 -2.95 17.29 -6.41
CA ARG A 258 -1.65 17.71 -6.95
C ARG A 258 -0.99 16.65 -7.82
N VAL A 259 -1.15 15.37 -7.48
CA VAL A 259 -0.71 14.22 -8.30
C VAL A 259 -1.43 14.19 -9.64
N MET A 260 -2.72 14.58 -9.69
CA MET A 260 -3.41 14.77 -10.98
C MET A 260 -2.83 15.95 -11.78
N ALA A 261 -2.34 17.00 -11.10
CA ALA A 261 -1.72 18.15 -11.76
C ALA A 261 -0.24 17.93 -12.12
N SER A 262 0.48 17.05 -11.39
CA SER A 262 1.93 16.81 -11.57
C SER A 262 2.28 15.49 -12.25
N ASN A 263 1.30 14.67 -12.69
CA ASN A 263 1.54 13.32 -13.23
C ASN A 263 2.29 12.37 -12.28
N ASN A 264 2.31 12.65 -10.98
CA ASN A 264 3.07 11.86 -10.02
C ASN A 264 2.35 10.53 -9.73
N LYS A 265 2.97 9.43 -10.19
CA LYS A 265 2.41 8.06 -10.16
C LYS A 265 3.10 7.18 -9.12
N VAL A 266 3.70 7.78 -8.08
CA VAL A 266 4.50 7.03 -7.10
C VAL A 266 3.59 6.27 -6.15
N PRO A 267 3.74 4.93 -6.04
CA PRO A 267 3.01 4.13 -5.06
C PRO A 267 3.39 4.49 -3.63
N LEU A 268 2.41 4.31 -2.73
CA LEU A 268 2.56 4.53 -1.30
C LEU A 268 2.50 3.21 -0.54
N LEU A 269 3.58 2.87 0.16
CA LEU A 269 3.61 1.76 1.12
C LEU A 269 3.42 2.30 2.54
N SER A 270 2.29 2.00 3.12
CA SER A 270 1.98 2.29 4.53
C SER A 270 2.32 1.08 5.38
N ILE A 271 3.20 1.24 6.39
CA ILE A 271 3.60 0.16 7.30
C ILE A 271 3.17 0.54 8.72
N PRO A 272 2.13 -0.10 9.28
CA PRO A 272 1.69 0.18 10.64
C PRO A 272 2.69 -0.35 11.68
N ILE A 273 2.77 0.34 12.81
CA ILE A 273 3.56 -0.05 13.99
C ILE A 273 2.59 -0.51 15.08
N PHE A 274 2.85 -1.66 15.66
CA PHE A 274 2.12 -2.22 16.81
C PHE A 274 3.08 -2.58 17.91
#